data_a718c63e86f1b97bc721a97797cf322e
#
_entry.id   a718c63e86f1b97bc721a97797cf322e
#
_cell.length_a   1.000
_cell.length_b   1.000
_cell.length_c   1.000
_cell.angle_alpha   90.00
_cell.angle_beta   90.00
_cell.angle_gamma   90.00
#
_symmetry.space_group_name_H-M   'P 1'
#
loop_
_entity.id
_entity.type
_entity.pdbx_description
1 polymer ?
#
loop_
_entity_poly.entity_id
_entity_poly.type
_entity_poly.pdbx_seq_one_letter_code
_entity_poly.pdbx_strand_id
1 'polypeptide(L)'
;MLLADAFSKIISLRETVITQVSRYWKFARNFQYRRKLFVAGFYLGKKIGSTRLQRFFAKRVYMLSEIGNNVLVRYLFKELLLYFVVLFACFFVVFFVNHILLMAETILKKRVPVTAVIKLIIYCLPSVIAQSAPFATLVGFLMCLGRLVTDNEILIFRASGLRYRIILKSVLSLGLAISIFSFVMNDYFLPLGTLNYNKMYKKIIVSNPAVELESKSIKRMNDATVVVGEVSKNSVSDLVLIEEKDESTRFIVAQNSMVEKATESGVLMRLGMNDSLVMIVDDKNKKKYDVLNSDSLELNVFEDSIISYNGGTSPREMTSWDLFKKIREYKKIGSLPELQMNSYKVEYNKKFSIPFGSIFFAMLAFPLALVFGKKDGQTLGLIFGIIISVLYWAVTILGQMFGIRSGLNGFWVMWTPNFVLGIIGVLLYRRLRRK
;
A
#
# COMPACT_ATOMS: atom_id res chain seq x y z
N MET A 1 7.38 14.25 23.26
CA MET A 1 8.67 13.90 23.87
C MET A 1 9.48 12.94 22.97
N LEU A 2 8.95 11.81 22.49
CA LEU A 2 9.64 10.87 21.59
C LEU A 2 10.07 11.46 20.24
N LEU A 3 9.30 12.36 19.64
CA LEU A 3 9.65 13.05 18.39
C LEU A 3 10.79 14.08 18.57
N ALA A 4 10.86 14.75 19.71
CA ALA A 4 11.94 15.69 20.02
C ALA A 4 13.28 14.96 20.23
N ASP A 5 13.24 13.78 20.81
CA ASP A 5 14.44 12.93 21.03
C ASP A 5 14.95 12.33 19.72
N ALA A 6 14.05 11.94 18.81
CA ALA A 6 14.41 11.52 17.46
C ALA A 6 15.04 12.68 16.65
N PHE A 7 14.52 13.91 16.80
CA PHE A 7 15.09 15.08 16.17
C PHE A 7 16.48 15.46 16.77
N SER A 8 16.69 15.32 18.07
CA SER A 8 18.00 15.59 18.69
C SER A 8 19.06 14.57 18.24
N LYS A 9 18.68 13.30 18.09
CA LYS A 9 19.56 12.27 17.51
C LYS A 9 19.89 12.51 16.04
N ILE A 10 18.95 13.08 15.27
CA ILE A 10 19.19 13.48 13.87
C ILE A 10 20.21 14.65 13.82
N ILE A 11 20.14 15.58 14.78
CA ILE A 11 21.07 16.70 14.88
C ILE A 11 22.48 16.21 15.29
N SER A 12 22.61 15.25 16.20
CA SER A 12 23.91 14.66 16.57
C SER A 12 24.57 13.84 15.44
N LEU A 13 23.76 13.18 14.60
CA LEU A 13 24.22 12.57 13.35
C LEU A 13 24.75 13.61 12.35
N ARG A 14 24.26 14.88 12.41
CA ARG A 14 24.73 15.99 11.59
C ARG A 14 26.22 16.28 11.79
N GLU A 15 26.71 16.29 13.03
CA GLU A 15 28.14 16.56 13.32
C GLU A 15 29.05 15.44 12.82
N THR A 16 28.60 14.19 12.87
CA THR A 16 29.34 13.04 12.33
C THR A 16 29.44 13.10 10.81
N VAL A 17 28.41 13.61 10.13
CA VAL A 17 28.39 13.79 8.67
C VAL A 17 29.30 14.93 8.24
N ILE A 18 29.32 16.06 8.96
CA ILE A 18 30.20 17.20 8.68
C ILE A 18 31.68 16.78 8.78
N THR A 19 32.02 15.96 9.76
CA THR A 19 33.38 15.42 9.91
C THR A 19 33.75 14.47 8.77
N GLN A 20 32.81 13.70 8.24
CA GLN A 20 33.03 12.88 7.04
C GLN A 20 33.17 13.73 5.78
N VAL A 21 32.38 14.80 5.60
CA VAL A 21 32.49 15.72 4.46
C VAL A 21 33.89 16.35 4.43
N SER A 22 34.46 16.72 5.57
CA SER A 22 35.83 17.26 5.63
C SER A 22 36.90 16.25 5.17
N ARG A 23 36.71 14.95 5.43
CA ARG A 23 37.58 13.89 4.87
C ARG A 23 37.45 13.75 3.36
N TYR A 24 36.23 13.93 2.82
CA TYR A 24 36.00 13.91 1.38
C TYR A 24 36.58 15.14 0.67
N TRP A 25 36.66 16.30 1.34
CA TRP A 25 37.33 17.49 0.81
C TRP A 25 38.84 17.29 0.65
N LYS A 26 39.51 16.59 1.57
CA LYS A 26 40.92 16.20 1.40
C LYS A 26 41.13 15.27 0.20
N PHE A 27 40.16 14.39 -0.07
CA PHE A 27 40.18 13.50 -1.22
C PHE A 27 39.94 14.24 -2.55
N ALA A 28 39.05 15.24 -2.58
CA ALA A 28 38.77 16.07 -3.75
C ALA A 28 39.97 16.92 -4.18
N ARG A 29 40.82 17.38 -3.23
CA ARG A 29 42.04 18.11 -3.51
C ARG A 29 43.07 17.26 -4.30
N ASN A 30 43.13 15.97 -4.01
CA ASN A 30 43.93 15.02 -4.77
C ASN A 30 43.39 14.76 -6.19
N PHE A 31 42.13 15.04 -6.42
CA PHE A 31 41.47 14.89 -7.73
C PHE A 31 41.85 15.97 -8.72
N GLN A 32 42.09 17.19 -8.26
CA GLN A 32 42.59 18.29 -9.16
C GLN A 32 44.00 17.99 -9.70
N TYR A 33 44.85 17.34 -8.91
CA TYR A 33 46.19 16.93 -9.36
C TYR A 33 46.13 15.85 -10.45
N ARG A 34 45.23 14.88 -10.29
CA ARG A 34 45.00 13.84 -11.30
C ARG A 34 44.38 14.40 -12.61
N ARG A 35 43.53 15.42 -12.50
CA ARG A 35 42.97 16.12 -13.68
C ARG A 35 44.03 16.83 -14.50
N LYS A 36 44.99 17.48 -13.87
CA LYS A 36 46.14 18.15 -14.59
C LYS A 36 47.03 17.13 -15.31
N LEU A 37 47.37 16.02 -14.70
CA LEU A 37 48.14 14.94 -15.33
C LEU A 37 47.38 14.32 -16.52
N PHE A 38 46.09 14.31 -16.46
CA PHE A 38 45.22 13.74 -17.48
C PHE A 38 45.08 14.64 -18.71
N VAL A 39 44.90 15.95 -18.50
CA VAL A 39 44.90 16.96 -19.58
C VAL A 39 46.24 16.93 -20.31
N ALA A 40 47.34 16.80 -19.60
CA ALA A 40 48.67 16.64 -20.19
C ALA A 40 48.81 15.36 -21.05
N GLY A 41 48.27 14.23 -20.57
CA GLY A 41 48.25 12.98 -21.34
C GLY A 41 47.37 13.00 -22.59
N PHE A 42 46.28 13.77 -22.57
CA PHE A 42 45.40 13.98 -23.74
C PHE A 42 46.08 14.84 -24.81
N TYR A 43 46.81 15.89 -24.40
CA TYR A 43 47.60 16.73 -25.32
C TYR A 43 48.77 15.97 -25.93
N LEU A 44 49.47 15.11 -25.18
CA LEU A 44 50.51 14.25 -25.70
C LEU A 44 49.97 13.23 -26.72
N GLY A 45 48.77 12.63 -26.48
CA GLY A 45 48.12 11.72 -27.42
C GLY A 45 47.72 12.37 -28.73
N LYS A 46 47.33 13.67 -28.70
CA LYS A 46 47.01 14.48 -29.89
C LYS A 46 48.28 14.78 -30.75
N LYS A 47 49.43 14.93 -30.09
CA LYS A 47 50.74 15.21 -30.76
C LYS A 47 51.32 13.96 -31.45
N ILE A 48 50.92 12.75 -31.06
CA ILE A 48 51.42 11.45 -31.59
C ILE A 48 50.53 10.87 -32.70
N GLY A 49 49.39 11.52 -33.04
CA GLY A 49 48.56 11.16 -34.19
C GLY A 49 47.83 9.81 -34.14
N SER A 50 47.83 9.12 -32.99
CA SER A 50 47.21 7.79 -32.85
C SER A 50 45.75 7.86 -32.37
N THR A 51 44.82 7.54 -33.26
CA THR A 51 43.38 7.46 -32.98
C THR A 51 43.01 6.40 -31.94
N ARG A 52 43.83 5.36 -31.76
CA ARG A 52 43.63 4.33 -30.69
C ARG A 52 43.95 4.89 -29.30
N LEU A 53 45.04 5.68 -29.17
CA LEU A 53 45.40 6.33 -27.93
C LEU A 53 44.38 7.40 -27.52
N GLN A 54 43.82 8.16 -28.45
CA GLN A 54 42.77 9.14 -28.16
C GLN A 54 41.49 8.46 -27.64
N ARG A 55 41.07 7.32 -28.22
CA ARG A 55 39.92 6.54 -27.74
C ARG A 55 40.20 5.90 -26.36
N PHE A 56 41.42 5.45 -26.13
CA PHE A 56 41.81 4.89 -24.84
C PHE A 56 41.78 5.94 -23.72
N PHE A 57 42.32 7.12 -23.99
CA PHE A 57 42.30 8.24 -23.06
C PHE A 57 40.89 8.80 -22.87
N ALA A 58 40.11 8.94 -23.94
CA ALA A 58 38.70 9.36 -23.85
C ALA A 58 37.87 8.38 -23.01
N LYS A 59 38.07 7.05 -23.17
CA LYS A 59 37.43 6.04 -22.37
C LYS A 59 37.86 6.09 -20.90
N ARG A 60 39.13 6.45 -20.63
CA ARG A 60 39.64 6.58 -19.26
C ARG A 60 39.21 7.89 -18.58
N VAL A 61 38.99 8.98 -19.36
CA VAL A 61 38.32 10.23 -18.88
C VAL A 61 36.90 9.96 -18.50
N TYR A 62 36.21 9.21 -19.35
CA TYR A 62 34.83 8.84 -19.08
C TYR A 62 34.75 8.01 -17.78
N MET A 63 35.64 7.04 -17.59
CA MET A 63 35.73 6.23 -16.39
C MET A 63 36.12 7.03 -15.13
N LEU A 64 36.98 8.05 -15.24
CA LEU A 64 37.33 8.92 -14.10
C LEU A 64 36.23 9.96 -13.79
N SER A 65 35.47 10.40 -14.78
CA SER A 65 34.26 11.20 -14.56
C SER A 65 33.15 10.36 -13.88
N GLU A 66 33.07 9.06 -14.18
CA GLU A 66 32.18 8.12 -13.47
C GLU A 66 32.61 7.93 -12.01
N ILE A 67 33.90 7.88 -11.70
CA ILE A 67 34.39 7.73 -10.30
C ILE A 67 34.06 8.98 -9.48
N GLY A 68 34.20 10.18 -10.04
CA GLY A 68 33.77 11.43 -9.40
C GLY A 68 32.23 11.52 -9.24
N ASN A 69 31.48 11.03 -10.22
CA ASN A 69 30.04 10.90 -10.16
C ASN A 69 29.61 9.87 -9.12
N ASN A 70 30.36 8.79 -8.93
CA ASN A 70 30.03 7.74 -7.96
C ASN A 70 30.09 8.22 -6.50
N VAL A 71 31.00 9.13 -6.14
CA VAL A 71 31.09 9.65 -4.76
C VAL A 71 29.89 10.55 -4.45
N LEU A 72 29.53 11.46 -5.36
CA LEU A 72 28.38 12.36 -5.19
C LEU A 72 27.05 11.61 -5.29
N VAL A 73 26.95 10.68 -6.23
CA VAL A 73 25.79 9.77 -6.33
C VAL A 73 25.62 8.97 -5.05
N ARG A 74 26.71 8.44 -4.49
CA ARG A 74 26.68 7.70 -3.22
C ARG A 74 26.29 8.57 -2.03
N TYR A 75 26.74 9.84 -2.01
CA TYR A 75 26.34 10.80 -0.99
C TYR A 75 24.85 11.09 -1.08
N LEU A 76 24.35 11.48 -2.26
CA LEU A 76 22.92 11.72 -2.49
C LEU A 76 22.07 10.51 -2.15
N PHE A 77 22.52 9.31 -2.51
CA PHE A 77 21.82 8.08 -2.24
C PHE A 77 21.70 7.82 -0.74
N LYS A 78 22.76 8.05 0.03
CA LYS A 78 22.76 7.90 1.50
C LYS A 78 21.81 8.91 2.16
N GLU A 79 21.87 10.17 1.75
CA GLU A 79 21.01 11.22 2.29
C GLU A 79 19.52 10.92 1.98
N LEU A 80 19.20 10.64 0.72
CA LEU A 80 17.86 10.28 0.30
C LEU A 80 17.34 9.04 1.04
N LEU A 81 18.19 8.02 1.19
CA LEU A 81 17.83 6.79 1.90
C LEU A 81 17.57 7.05 3.38
N LEU A 82 18.37 7.90 4.03
CA LEU A 82 18.19 8.25 5.43
C LEU A 82 16.84 8.94 5.65
N TYR A 83 16.53 9.96 4.86
CA TYR A 83 15.24 10.64 4.92
C TYR A 83 14.08 9.69 4.60
N PHE A 84 14.25 8.84 3.59
CA PHE A 84 13.27 7.80 3.27
C PHE A 84 13.00 6.88 4.46
N VAL A 85 14.04 6.34 5.11
CA VAL A 85 13.87 5.40 6.24
C VAL A 85 13.16 6.08 7.41
N VAL A 86 13.52 7.32 7.75
CA VAL A 86 12.88 8.07 8.84
C VAL A 86 11.40 8.30 8.53
N LEU A 87 11.09 8.79 7.32
CA LEU A 87 9.70 9.04 6.92
C LEU A 87 8.93 7.73 6.71
N PHE A 88 9.60 6.67 6.26
CA PHE A 88 9.00 5.34 6.17
C PHE A 88 8.58 4.84 7.55
N ALA A 89 9.42 4.99 8.57
CA ALA A 89 9.05 4.64 9.94
C ALA A 89 7.85 5.47 10.44
N CYS A 90 7.81 6.78 10.16
CA CYS A 90 6.66 7.62 10.50
C CYS A 90 5.36 7.16 9.81
N PHE A 91 5.38 6.99 8.50
CA PHE A 91 4.20 6.54 7.75
C PHE A 91 3.81 5.11 8.11
N PHE A 92 4.81 4.24 8.35
CA PHE A 92 4.56 2.89 8.84
C PHE A 92 3.77 2.91 10.14
N VAL A 93 4.16 3.71 11.13
CA VAL A 93 3.43 3.83 12.40
C VAL A 93 2.01 4.34 12.17
N VAL A 94 1.83 5.37 11.33
CA VAL A 94 0.49 5.92 11.04
C VAL A 94 -0.43 4.86 10.41
N PHE A 95 0.03 4.17 9.37
CA PHE A 95 -0.77 3.13 8.70
C PHE A 95 -0.95 1.89 9.59
N PHE A 96 0.05 1.56 10.40
CA PHE A 96 -0.01 0.45 11.35
C PHE A 96 -1.05 0.70 12.44
N VAL A 97 -1.06 1.88 13.04
CA VAL A 97 -2.07 2.26 14.04
C VAL A 97 -3.46 2.25 13.43
N ASN A 98 -3.63 2.79 12.23
CA ASN A 98 -4.92 2.73 11.52
C ASN A 98 -5.38 1.27 11.30
N HIS A 99 -4.47 0.37 10.91
CA HIS A 99 -4.78 -1.06 10.73
C HIS A 99 -5.16 -1.74 12.06
N ILE A 100 -4.44 -1.43 13.14
CA ILE A 100 -4.76 -1.95 14.48
C ILE A 100 -6.12 -1.45 14.94
N LEU A 101 -6.45 -0.16 14.74
CA LEU A 101 -7.75 0.39 15.12
C LEU A 101 -8.91 -0.32 14.41
N LEU A 102 -8.77 -0.57 13.10
CA LEU A 102 -9.77 -1.33 12.34
C LEU A 102 -9.91 -2.79 12.82
N MET A 103 -8.82 -3.38 13.30
CA MET A 103 -8.84 -4.74 13.86
C MET A 103 -9.30 -4.77 15.32
N ALA A 104 -9.04 -3.70 16.08
CA ALA A 104 -9.31 -3.64 17.52
C ALA A 104 -10.79 -3.90 17.84
N GLU A 105 -11.68 -3.34 17.03
CA GLU A 105 -13.11 -3.56 17.15
C GLU A 105 -13.45 -5.06 17.08
N THR A 106 -12.92 -5.75 16.08
CA THR A 106 -13.12 -7.20 15.90
C THR A 106 -12.47 -8.03 17.01
N ILE A 107 -11.24 -7.66 17.43
CA ILE A 107 -10.48 -8.38 18.45
C ILE A 107 -11.12 -8.24 19.84
N LEU A 108 -11.51 -7.02 20.21
CA LEU A 108 -12.11 -6.73 21.53
C LEU A 108 -13.48 -7.41 21.66
N LYS A 109 -14.31 -7.33 20.63
CA LYS A 109 -15.62 -7.97 20.62
C LYS A 109 -15.51 -9.50 20.69
N LYS A 110 -14.49 -10.10 20.07
CA LYS A 110 -14.36 -11.55 19.92
C LYS A 110 -13.51 -12.26 20.98
N ARG A 111 -13.05 -11.56 22.03
CA ARG A 111 -12.21 -12.11 23.13
C ARG A 111 -11.08 -13.02 22.61
N VAL A 112 -10.40 -12.60 21.57
CA VAL A 112 -9.36 -13.37 20.89
C VAL A 112 -8.13 -13.52 21.79
N PRO A 113 -7.50 -14.70 21.89
CA PRO A 113 -6.28 -14.88 22.67
C PRO A 113 -5.14 -14.04 22.11
N VAL A 114 -4.32 -13.46 22.99
CA VAL A 114 -3.23 -12.51 22.62
C VAL A 114 -2.27 -13.09 21.59
N THR A 115 -1.99 -14.40 21.66
CA THR A 115 -1.14 -15.09 20.69
C THR A 115 -1.69 -15.07 19.26
N ALA A 116 -3.01 -15.16 19.12
CA ALA A 116 -3.68 -15.07 17.83
C ALA A 116 -3.68 -13.63 17.31
N VAL A 117 -3.86 -12.64 18.20
CA VAL A 117 -3.77 -11.21 17.86
C VAL A 117 -2.40 -10.88 17.29
N ILE A 118 -1.30 -11.31 17.93
CA ILE A 118 0.07 -11.07 17.45
C ILE A 118 0.25 -11.67 16.04
N LYS A 119 -0.25 -12.89 15.80
CA LYS A 119 -0.18 -13.51 14.46
C LYS A 119 -0.96 -12.71 13.42
N LEU A 120 -2.17 -12.27 13.73
CA LEU A 120 -2.98 -11.43 12.84
C LEU A 120 -2.24 -10.11 12.48
N ILE A 121 -1.62 -9.47 13.46
CA ILE A 121 -0.81 -8.26 13.26
C ILE A 121 0.34 -8.54 12.30
N ILE A 122 1.10 -9.63 12.51
CA ILE A 122 2.22 -10.00 11.63
C ILE A 122 1.75 -10.22 10.18
N TYR A 123 0.60 -10.85 9.99
CA TYR A 123 0.04 -11.08 8.65
C TYR A 123 -0.41 -9.80 7.94
N CYS A 124 -0.73 -8.74 8.68
CA CYS A 124 -1.07 -7.43 8.11
C CYS A 124 0.15 -6.56 7.76
N LEU A 125 1.35 -6.84 8.32
CA LEU A 125 2.55 -6.03 8.10
C LEU A 125 2.91 -5.80 6.63
N PRO A 126 2.85 -6.80 5.72
CA PRO A 126 3.18 -6.58 4.32
C PRO A 126 2.30 -5.51 3.65
N SER A 127 1.02 -5.44 4.01
CA SER A 127 0.08 -4.43 3.51
C SER A 127 0.51 -3.03 3.94
N VAL A 128 0.87 -2.87 5.22
CA VAL A 128 1.31 -1.59 5.81
C VAL A 128 2.61 -1.13 5.14
N ILE A 129 3.59 -2.03 4.98
CA ILE A 129 4.88 -1.75 4.33
C ILE A 129 4.67 -1.28 2.88
N ALA A 130 3.85 -2.01 2.12
CA ALA A 130 3.59 -1.70 0.72
C ALA A 130 2.93 -0.33 0.53
N GLN A 131 2.03 0.06 1.44
CA GLN A 131 1.35 1.36 1.41
C GLN A 131 2.25 2.51 1.88
N SER A 132 3.09 2.30 2.89
CA SER A 132 3.94 3.35 3.47
C SER A 132 5.05 3.80 2.53
N ALA A 133 5.62 2.88 1.74
CA ALA A 133 6.80 3.13 0.92
C ALA A 133 6.63 4.27 -0.12
N PRO A 134 5.56 4.37 -0.91
CA PRO A 134 5.37 5.46 -1.86
C PRO A 134 5.30 6.84 -1.19
N PHE A 135 4.51 6.96 -0.11
CA PHE A 135 4.34 8.23 0.61
C PHE A 135 5.63 8.67 1.28
N ALA A 136 6.35 7.74 1.90
CA ALA A 136 7.67 7.99 2.47
C ALA A 136 8.68 8.45 1.41
N THR A 137 8.59 7.93 0.19
CA THR A 137 9.43 8.35 -0.93
C THR A 137 9.17 9.81 -1.29
N LEU A 138 7.91 10.21 -1.45
CA LEU A 138 7.58 11.59 -1.80
C LEU A 138 8.05 12.57 -0.73
N VAL A 139 7.59 12.37 0.51
CA VAL A 139 7.86 13.30 1.60
C VAL A 139 9.35 13.29 1.95
N GLY A 140 9.97 12.11 2.06
CA GLY A 140 11.39 11.98 2.37
C GLY A 140 12.29 12.61 1.31
N PHE A 141 11.98 12.42 0.03
CA PHE A 141 12.77 13.02 -1.06
C PHE A 141 12.57 14.52 -1.13
N LEU A 142 11.34 15.04 -0.92
CA LEU A 142 11.09 16.47 -0.88
C LEU A 142 11.84 17.13 0.28
N MET A 143 11.80 16.56 1.47
CA MET A 143 12.51 17.07 2.63
C MET A 143 14.03 17.05 2.43
N CYS A 144 14.57 15.93 1.96
CA CYS A 144 16.00 15.78 1.69
C CYS A 144 16.48 16.78 0.64
N LEU A 145 15.82 16.79 -0.53
CA LEU A 145 16.20 17.68 -1.63
C LEU A 145 15.94 19.15 -1.27
N GLY A 146 14.87 19.44 -0.52
CA GLY A 146 14.61 20.78 0.01
C GLY A 146 15.75 21.27 0.90
N ARG A 147 16.25 20.43 1.82
CA ARG A 147 17.41 20.75 2.65
C ARG A 147 18.66 21.00 1.80
N LEU A 148 18.96 20.11 0.85
CA LEU A 148 20.12 20.25 -0.03
C LEU A 148 20.07 21.55 -0.87
N VAL A 149 18.88 22.05 -1.18
CA VAL A 149 18.69 23.35 -1.85
C VAL A 149 18.92 24.50 -0.88
N THR A 150 18.36 24.45 0.33
CA THR A 150 18.51 25.49 1.36
C THR A 150 19.97 25.64 1.79
N ASP A 151 20.69 24.52 1.96
CA ASP A 151 22.11 24.49 2.31
C ASP A 151 23.04 24.82 1.13
N ASN A 152 22.47 25.22 -0.03
CA ASN A 152 23.19 25.52 -1.27
C ASN A 152 24.04 24.36 -1.83
N GLU A 153 23.89 23.13 -1.33
CA GLU A 153 24.67 21.98 -1.80
C GLU A 153 24.42 21.68 -3.27
N ILE A 154 23.16 21.78 -3.73
CA ILE A 154 22.84 21.59 -5.16
C ILE A 154 23.47 22.66 -6.03
N LEU A 155 23.60 23.90 -5.52
CA LEU A 155 24.31 24.97 -6.20
C LEU A 155 25.81 24.66 -6.32
N ILE A 156 26.44 24.18 -5.25
CA ILE A 156 27.84 23.74 -5.21
C ILE A 156 28.08 22.60 -6.21
N PHE A 157 27.17 21.62 -6.26
CA PHE A 157 27.25 20.54 -7.25
C PHE A 157 27.22 21.07 -8.68
N ARG A 158 26.37 22.04 -8.98
CA ARG A 158 26.33 22.70 -10.29
C ARG A 158 27.60 23.49 -10.60
N ALA A 159 28.08 24.27 -9.65
CA ALA A 159 29.33 25.02 -9.78
C ALA A 159 30.53 24.08 -10.03
N SER A 160 30.49 22.85 -9.50
CA SER A 160 31.47 21.79 -9.77
C SER A 160 31.32 21.12 -11.17
N GLY A 161 30.38 21.60 -12.01
CA GLY A 161 30.16 21.08 -13.36
C GLY A 161 29.19 19.90 -13.44
N LEU A 162 28.50 19.54 -12.36
CA LEU A 162 27.51 18.45 -12.36
C LEU A 162 26.20 18.91 -13.00
N ARG A 163 25.71 18.11 -13.92
CA ARG A 163 24.43 18.35 -14.59
C ARG A 163 23.27 17.88 -13.72
N TYR A 164 22.13 18.59 -13.71
CA TYR A 164 20.89 18.15 -13.05
C TYR A 164 20.46 16.72 -13.39
N ARG A 165 20.82 16.23 -14.59
CA ARG A 165 20.52 14.84 -15.01
C ARG A 165 21.16 13.79 -14.11
N ILE A 166 22.33 14.06 -13.53
CA ILE A 166 23.04 13.11 -12.66
C ILE A 166 22.31 13.02 -11.32
N ILE A 167 21.92 14.17 -10.77
CA ILE A 167 21.13 14.23 -9.53
C ILE A 167 19.78 13.51 -9.73
N LEU A 168 19.08 13.83 -10.82
CA LEU A 168 17.81 13.20 -11.15
C LEU A 168 17.95 11.69 -11.33
N LYS A 169 19.02 11.20 -11.98
CA LYS A 169 19.28 9.75 -12.11
C LYS A 169 19.43 9.07 -10.75
N SER A 170 20.11 9.71 -9.79
CA SER A 170 20.27 9.18 -8.43
C SER A 170 18.93 9.09 -7.71
N VAL A 171 18.12 10.14 -7.81
CA VAL A 171 16.78 10.19 -7.22
C VAL A 171 15.87 9.11 -7.83
N LEU A 172 15.85 8.99 -9.16
CA LEU A 172 15.06 8.00 -9.86
C LEU A 172 15.54 6.56 -9.63
N SER A 173 16.86 6.33 -9.51
CA SER A 173 17.40 4.99 -9.24
C SER A 173 16.99 4.49 -7.85
N LEU A 174 17.01 5.37 -6.85
CA LEU A 174 16.50 5.01 -5.52
C LEU A 174 14.98 4.83 -5.52
N GLY A 175 14.24 5.72 -6.20
CA GLY A 175 12.80 5.58 -6.38
C GLY A 175 12.42 4.27 -7.07
N LEU A 176 13.20 3.83 -8.08
CA LEU A 176 13.02 2.54 -8.73
C LEU A 176 13.29 1.36 -7.76
N ALA A 177 14.38 1.44 -6.99
CA ALA A 177 14.70 0.40 -6.01
C ALA A 177 13.58 0.25 -4.96
N ILE A 178 13.05 1.38 -4.45
CA ILE A 178 11.93 1.39 -3.52
C ILE A 178 10.66 0.84 -4.18
N SER A 179 10.40 1.19 -5.46
CA SER A 179 9.26 0.66 -6.21
C SER A 179 9.32 -0.85 -6.36
N ILE A 180 10.48 -1.41 -6.68
CA ILE A 180 10.67 -2.85 -6.79
C ILE A 180 10.46 -3.51 -5.42
N PHE A 181 11.03 -2.95 -4.36
CA PHE A 181 10.82 -3.45 -3.00
C PHE A 181 9.34 -3.43 -2.60
N SER A 182 8.66 -2.30 -2.81
CA SER A 182 7.24 -2.16 -2.55
C SER A 182 6.39 -3.12 -3.40
N PHE A 183 6.77 -3.34 -4.66
CA PHE A 183 6.10 -4.30 -5.55
C PHE A 183 6.21 -5.74 -5.02
N VAL A 184 7.39 -6.17 -4.61
CA VAL A 184 7.59 -7.51 -4.02
C VAL A 184 6.75 -7.69 -2.75
N MET A 185 6.68 -6.66 -1.91
CA MET A 185 5.83 -6.69 -0.71
C MET A 185 4.34 -6.77 -1.08
N ASN A 186 3.90 -6.02 -2.10
CA ASN A 186 2.51 -5.96 -2.52
C ASN A 186 2.06 -7.18 -3.34
N ASP A 187 2.94 -7.78 -4.15
CA ASP A 187 2.55 -8.87 -5.05
C ASP A 187 2.74 -10.26 -4.45
N TYR A 188 3.76 -10.44 -3.61
CA TYR A 188 4.09 -11.74 -3.02
C TYR A 188 3.71 -11.84 -1.54
N PHE A 189 4.20 -10.92 -0.70
CA PHE A 189 3.99 -11.02 0.75
C PHE A 189 2.58 -10.63 1.19
N LEU A 190 1.95 -9.66 0.54
CA LEU A 190 0.58 -9.24 0.88
C LEU A 190 -0.45 -10.36 0.63
N PRO A 191 -0.48 -11.07 -0.51
CA PRO A 191 -1.36 -12.22 -0.71
C PRO A 191 -1.18 -13.30 0.36
N LEU A 192 0.06 -13.68 0.65
CA LEU A 192 0.37 -14.67 1.67
C LEU A 192 -0.11 -14.23 3.05
N GLY A 193 0.13 -12.95 3.40
CA GLY A 193 -0.35 -12.36 4.64
C GLY A 193 -1.88 -12.39 4.73
N THR A 194 -2.57 -11.96 3.68
CA THR A 194 -4.04 -11.91 3.63
C THR A 194 -4.66 -13.30 3.70
N LEU A 195 -4.11 -14.28 2.99
CA LEU A 195 -4.55 -15.68 3.05
C LEU A 195 -4.43 -16.25 4.47
N ASN A 196 -3.26 -16.06 5.12
CA ASN A 196 -3.04 -16.56 6.47
C ASN A 196 -3.89 -15.80 7.50
N TYR A 197 -4.10 -14.49 7.30
CA TYR A 197 -5.01 -13.68 8.09
C TYR A 197 -6.43 -14.26 8.02
N ASN A 198 -6.97 -14.49 6.83
CA ASN A 198 -8.32 -14.99 6.65
C ASN A 198 -8.48 -16.42 7.19
N LYS A 199 -7.48 -17.29 6.98
CA LYS A 199 -7.46 -18.63 7.59
C LYS A 199 -7.52 -18.57 9.13
N MET A 200 -6.71 -17.68 9.72
CA MET A 200 -6.68 -17.50 11.17
C MET A 200 -7.97 -16.88 11.71
N TYR A 201 -8.50 -15.87 11.01
CA TYR A 201 -9.77 -15.24 11.32
C TYR A 201 -10.92 -16.24 11.27
N LYS A 202 -10.98 -17.07 10.20
CA LYS A 202 -11.92 -18.16 10.05
C LYS A 202 -11.85 -19.14 11.24
N LYS A 203 -10.63 -19.54 11.63
CA LYS A 203 -10.42 -20.42 12.79
C LYS A 203 -10.94 -19.81 14.09
N ILE A 204 -10.82 -18.50 14.28
CA ILE A 204 -11.33 -17.80 15.47
C ILE A 204 -12.87 -17.83 15.48
N ILE A 205 -13.51 -17.57 14.33
CA ILE A 205 -14.97 -17.61 14.21
C ILE A 205 -15.49 -19.02 14.48
N VAL A 206 -14.89 -20.04 13.85
CA VAL A 206 -15.30 -21.44 14.05
C VAL A 206 -15.12 -21.91 15.50
N SER A 207 -14.10 -21.39 16.20
CA SER A 207 -13.89 -21.74 17.61
C SER A 207 -14.91 -21.11 18.57
N ASN A 208 -15.47 -19.94 18.23
CA ASN A 208 -16.46 -19.21 19.01
C ASN A 208 -17.54 -18.59 18.09
N PRO A 209 -18.48 -19.41 17.57
CA PRO A 209 -19.45 -18.93 16.58
C PRO A 209 -20.43 -17.88 17.14
N ALA A 210 -20.80 -17.94 18.42
CA ALA A 210 -21.66 -16.96 19.08
C ALA A 210 -21.09 -15.54 19.05
N VAL A 211 -19.79 -15.40 18.91
CA VAL A 211 -19.08 -14.10 18.83
C VAL A 211 -19.31 -13.39 17.48
N GLU A 212 -19.74 -14.11 16.46
CA GLU A 212 -20.10 -13.50 15.17
C GLU A 212 -21.45 -12.79 15.24
N LEU A 213 -22.32 -13.20 16.15
CA LEU A 213 -23.60 -12.55 16.41
C LEU A 213 -23.39 -11.42 17.42
N GLU A 214 -23.27 -10.19 16.96
CA GLU A 214 -23.13 -9.01 17.81
C GLU A 214 -24.48 -8.63 18.42
N SER A 215 -24.50 -8.29 19.71
CA SER A 215 -25.73 -7.81 20.37
C SER A 215 -26.25 -6.55 19.69
N LYS A 216 -27.58 -6.49 19.51
CA LYS A 216 -28.30 -5.34 18.91
C LYS A 216 -27.79 -4.96 17.53
N SER A 217 -27.51 -5.95 16.67
CA SER A 217 -26.97 -5.75 15.32
C SER A 217 -27.87 -6.36 14.25
N ILE A 218 -27.77 -5.78 13.05
CA ILE A 218 -28.38 -6.31 11.83
C ILE A 218 -27.25 -6.77 10.91
N LYS A 219 -27.20 -8.06 10.60
CA LYS A 219 -26.18 -8.62 9.68
C LYS A 219 -26.85 -9.19 8.44
N ARG A 220 -26.32 -8.81 7.28
CA ARG A 220 -26.71 -9.42 6.02
C ARG A 220 -25.76 -10.57 5.71
N MET A 221 -26.34 -11.77 5.54
CA MET A 221 -25.62 -13.00 5.19
C MET A 221 -26.16 -13.45 3.83
N ASN A 222 -25.36 -13.41 2.78
CA ASN A 222 -25.74 -13.79 1.40
C ASN A 222 -27.23 -13.49 1.07
N ASP A 223 -28.08 -14.50 1.22
CA ASP A 223 -29.50 -14.43 0.90
C ASP A 223 -30.39 -14.24 2.16
N ALA A 224 -29.79 -14.02 3.33
CA ALA A 224 -30.50 -13.84 4.59
C ALA A 224 -30.04 -12.57 5.34
N THR A 225 -30.98 -11.93 6.00
CA THR A 225 -30.72 -10.82 6.93
C THR A 225 -31.03 -11.28 8.33
N VAL A 226 -30.06 -11.23 9.22
CA VAL A 226 -30.20 -11.64 10.64
C VAL A 226 -30.23 -10.40 11.51
N VAL A 227 -31.31 -10.25 12.25
CA VAL A 227 -31.45 -9.22 13.30
C VAL A 227 -31.24 -9.92 14.64
N VAL A 228 -30.27 -9.45 15.39
CA VAL A 228 -29.83 -10.05 16.64
C VAL A 228 -30.18 -9.13 17.80
N GLY A 229 -30.89 -9.64 18.81
CA GLY A 229 -31.14 -8.91 20.03
C GLY A 229 -29.95 -8.95 21.00
N GLU A 230 -30.10 -9.47 22.20
CA GLU A 230 -28.99 -9.56 23.15
C GLU A 230 -28.27 -10.91 23.06
N VAL A 231 -26.93 -10.86 22.96
CA VAL A 231 -26.09 -12.06 22.90
C VAL A 231 -25.42 -12.28 24.25
N SER A 232 -25.67 -13.44 24.83
CA SER A 232 -24.96 -13.98 26.00
C SER A 232 -23.98 -15.06 25.53
N LYS A 233 -23.17 -15.66 26.38
CA LYS A 233 -22.08 -16.58 26.03
C LYS A 233 -22.41 -17.58 24.90
N ASN A 234 -23.58 -18.24 24.99
CA ASN A 234 -24.02 -19.25 24.01
C ASN A 234 -25.51 -19.13 23.67
N SER A 235 -26.17 -18.05 24.10
CA SER A 235 -27.59 -17.81 23.83
C SER A 235 -27.78 -16.45 23.20
N VAL A 236 -28.76 -16.38 22.32
CA VAL A 236 -29.18 -15.16 21.63
C VAL A 236 -30.68 -15.01 21.93
N SER A 237 -31.07 -13.86 22.48
CA SER A 237 -32.46 -13.49 22.62
C SER A 237 -32.90 -12.61 21.42
N ASP A 238 -34.20 -12.70 21.12
CA ASP A 238 -34.85 -11.91 20.06
C ASP A 238 -34.16 -12.03 18.71
N LEU A 239 -33.99 -13.24 18.19
CA LEU A 239 -33.43 -13.50 16.89
C LEU A 239 -34.52 -13.41 15.81
N VAL A 240 -34.29 -12.57 14.80
CA VAL A 240 -35.13 -12.53 13.59
C VAL A 240 -34.25 -12.80 12.38
N LEU A 241 -34.61 -13.85 11.64
CA LEU A 241 -33.94 -14.20 10.41
C LEU A 241 -34.90 -14.00 9.25
N ILE A 242 -34.47 -13.23 8.26
CA ILE A 242 -35.22 -12.93 7.03
C ILE A 242 -34.44 -13.55 5.88
N GLU A 243 -34.98 -14.57 5.24
CA GLU A 243 -34.35 -15.27 4.12
C GLU A 243 -35.15 -15.01 2.84
N GLU A 244 -34.54 -14.44 1.85
CA GLU A 244 -35.10 -14.25 0.50
C GLU A 244 -34.68 -15.45 -0.37
N LYS A 245 -35.63 -16.28 -0.77
CA LYS A 245 -35.33 -17.46 -1.62
C LYS A 245 -36.35 -17.58 -2.74
N ASP A 246 -35.84 -17.51 -3.96
CA ASP A 246 -36.58 -17.62 -5.24
C ASP A 246 -37.80 -16.70 -5.34
N GLU A 247 -38.99 -17.16 -4.98
CA GLU A 247 -40.25 -16.43 -5.09
C GLU A 247 -40.95 -16.24 -3.73
N SER A 248 -40.25 -16.49 -2.60
CA SER A 248 -40.81 -16.39 -1.25
C SER A 248 -39.80 -15.80 -0.28
N THR A 249 -40.31 -14.96 0.61
CA THR A 249 -39.57 -14.45 1.78
C THR A 249 -39.96 -15.20 3.04
N ARG A 250 -38.96 -15.77 3.71
CA ARG A 250 -39.16 -16.50 4.97
C ARG A 250 -38.71 -15.63 6.14
N PHE A 251 -39.58 -15.44 7.10
CA PHE A 251 -39.31 -14.81 8.39
C PHE A 251 -39.28 -15.85 9.47
N ILE A 252 -38.19 -15.96 10.21
CA ILE A 252 -38.05 -16.83 11.35
C ILE A 252 -37.82 -15.95 12.57
N VAL A 253 -38.68 -16.01 13.56
CA VAL A 253 -38.59 -15.24 14.80
C VAL A 253 -38.46 -16.22 15.95
N ALA A 254 -37.44 -16.06 16.77
CA ALA A 254 -37.24 -16.90 17.96
C ALA A 254 -36.89 -16.01 19.16
N GLN A 255 -37.59 -16.22 20.26
CA GLN A 255 -37.38 -15.44 21.49
C GLN A 255 -36.09 -15.84 22.18
N ASN A 256 -35.76 -17.12 22.19
CA ASN A 256 -34.52 -17.65 22.75
C ASN A 256 -33.90 -18.66 21.81
N SER A 257 -32.63 -18.40 21.46
CA SER A 257 -31.85 -19.28 20.58
C SER A 257 -30.56 -19.70 21.26
N MET A 258 -30.22 -20.97 21.19
CA MET A 258 -28.91 -21.47 21.62
C MET A 258 -27.97 -21.59 20.42
N VAL A 259 -26.73 -21.09 20.58
CA VAL A 259 -25.70 -21.22 19.58
C VAL A 259 -24.78 -22.37 19.93
N GLU A 260 -24.87 -23.44 19.17
CA GLU A 260 -24.05 -24.63 19.35
C GLU A 260 -22.94 -24.69 18.29
N LYS A 261 -21.80 -25.20 18.71
CA LYS A 261 -20.70 -25.47 17.80
C LYS A 261 -21.06 -26.68 16.94
N ALA A 262 -21.04 -26.49 15.62
CA ALA A 262 -21.27 -27.60 14.72
C ALA A 262 -20.09 -28.59 14.73
N THR A 263 -20.42 -29.87 14.73
CA THR A 263 -19.43 -30.95 14.61
C THR A 263 -19.25 -31.39 13.15
N GLU A 264 -20.15 -30.97 12.27
CA GLU A 264 -20.17 -31.34 10.86
C GLU A 264 -19.27 -30.43 10.02
N SER A 265 -18.61 -31.02 9.05
CA SER A 265 -17.74 -30.27 8.11
C SER A 265 -18.57 -29.37 7.21
N GLY A 266 -18.23 -28.07 7.16
CA GLY A 266 -18.94 -27.06 6.35
C GLY A 266 -20.05 -26.32 7.08
N VAL A 267 -20.47 -26.76 8.27
CA VAL A 267 -21.41 -26.03 9.12
C VAL A 267 -20.61 -25.21 10.15
N LEU A 268 -20.88 -23.92 10.20
CA LEU A 268 -20.20 -22.99 11.11
C LEU A 268 -20.77 -23.07 12.51
N MET A 269 -22.09 -23.02 12.60
CA MET A 269 -22.82 -23.08 13.85
C MET A 269 -24.22 -23.67 13.64
N ARG A 270 -24.77 -24.26 14.69
CA ARG A 270 -26.13 -24.68 14.75
C ARG A 270 -26.87 -23.73 15.69
N LEU A 271 -27.97 -23.18 15.20
CA LEU A 271 -28.89 -22.35 15.99
C LEU A 271 -30.06 -23.22 16.40
N GLY A 272 -30.10 -23.60 17.66
CA GLY A 272 -31.27 -24.23 18.26
C GLY A 272 -32.22 -23.16 18.77
N MET A 273 -33.38 -23.03 18.16
CA MET A 273 -34.40 -22.04 18.49
C MET A 273 -35.58 -22.71 19.18
N ASN A 274 -35.93 -22.25 20.37
CA ASN A 274 -37.10 -22.70 21.10
C ASN A 274 -38.23 -21.67 20.91
N ASP A 275 -39.45 -22.16 20.84
CA ASP A 275 -40.66 -21.34 20.62
C ASP A 275 -40.49 -20.40 19.41
N SER A 276 -40.27 -20.99 18.25
CA SER A 276 -40.00 -20.23 17.02
C SER A 276 -41.24 -20.14 16.13
N LEU A 277 -41.45 -18.94 15.57
CA LEU A 277 -42.48 -18.66 14.59
C LEU A 277 -41.83 -18.49 13.22
N VAL A 278 -42.25 -19.33 12.27
CA VAL A 278 -41.80 -19.25 10.88
C VAL A 278 -42.98 -18.78 10.03
N MET A 279 -42.79 -17.67 9.32
CA MET A 279 -43.76 -17.13 8.39
C MET A 279 -43.15 -17.11 6.98
N ILE A 280 -43.80 -17.72 6.04
CA ILE A 280 -43.41 -17.79 4.63
C ILE A 280 -44.40 -16.95 3.83
N VAL A 281 -43.92 -15.93 3.16
CA VAL A 281 -44.73 -15.01 2.36
C VAL A 281 -44.38 -15.19 0.89
N ASP A 282 -45.39 -15.36 0.04
CA ASP A 282 -45.23 -15.43 -1.39
C ASP A 282 -44.97 -13.97 -1.95
N ASP A 283 -43.84 -13.76 -2.60
CA ASP A 283 -43.45 -12.45 -3.11
C ASP A 283 -44.34 -11.95 -4.22
N LYS A 284 -44.96 -12.86 -5.00
CA LYS A 284 -45.91 -12.52 -6.06
C LYS A 284 -47.29 -12.19 -5.50
N ASN A 285 -47.70 -12.82 -4.41
CA ASN A 285 -49.01 -12.61 -3.79
C ASN A 285 -48.86 -12.45 -2.29
N LYS A 286 -48.56 -11.25 -1.83
CA LYS A 286 -48.34 -10.89 -0.42
C LYS A 286 -49.51 -11.16 0.51
N LYS A 287 -50.68 -11.54 -0.01
CA LYS A 287 -51.82 -11.97 0.78
C LYS A 287 -51.80 -13.46 1.10
N LYS A 288 -50.92 -14.20 0.43
CA LYS A 288 -50.74 -15.64 0.65
C LYS A 288 -49.52 -15.84 1.52
N TYR A 289 -49.75 -16.33 2.73
CA TYR A 289 -48.69 -16.61 3.69
C TYR A 289 -49.03 -17.88 4.47
N ASP A 290 -47.99 -18.62 4.81
CA ASP A 290 -48.05 -19.78 5.67
C ASP A 290 -47.36 -19.45 7.00
N VAL A 291 -47.97 -19.85 8.12
CA VAL A 291 -47.40 -19.65 9.45
C VAL A 291 -47.23 -21.02 10.10
N LEU A 292 -46.02 -21.28 10.53
CA LEU A 292 -45.63 -22.47 11.26
C LEU A 292 -45.15 -22.07 12.65
N ASN A 293 -45.75 -22.62 13.69
CA ASN A 293 -45.24 -22.49 15.05
C ASN A 293 -44.53 -23.79 15.42
N SER A 294 -43.29 -23.67 15.91
CA SER A 294 -42.45 -24.81 16.24
C SER A 294 -41.89 -24.69 17.64
N ASP A 295 -42.08 -25.71 18.45
CA ASP A 295 -41.51 -25.77 19.80
C ASP A 295 -39.98 -25.85 19.78
N SER A 296 -39.41 -26.46 18.73
CA SER A 296 -37.98 -26.57 18.53
C SER A 296 -37.65 -26.51 17.02
N LEU A 297 -36.78 -25.58 16.63
CA LEU A 297 -36.27 -25.45 15.27
C LEU A 297 -34.76 -25.42 15.30
N GLU A 298 -34.13 -26.31 14.54
CA GLU A 298 -32.68 -26.27 14.34
C GLU A 298 -32.35 -25.70 12.98
N LEU A 299 -31.48 -24.67 12.96
CA LEU A 299 -30.99 -24.07 11.75
C LEU A 299 -29.47 -24.20 11.66
N ASN A 300 -28.99 -24.84 10.60
CA ASN A 300 -27.58 -24.94 10.33
C ASN A 300 -27.11 -23.72 9.53
N VAL A 301 -26.21 -22.95 10.11
CA VAL A 301 -25.55 -21.82 9.42
C VAL A 301 -24.26 -22.32 8.81
N PHE A 302 -24.19 -22.35 7.49
CA PHE A 302 -23.02 -22.82 6.76
C PHE A 302 -21.88 -21.80 6.79
N GLU A 303 -20.64 -22.27 6.73
CA GLU A 303 -19.44 -21.41 6.67
C GLU A 303 -19.51 -20.40 5.54
N ASP A 304 -20.00 -20.79 4.37
CA ASP A 304 -20.09 -19.94 3.20
C ASP A 304 -21.12 -18.81 3.32
N SER A 305 -22.09 -18.92 4.22
CA SER A 305 -23.13 -17.93 4.43
C SER A 305 -22.64 -16.70 5.20
N ILE A 306 -21.74 -16.88 6.14
CA ILE A 306 -21.19 -15.77 6.97
C ILE A 306 -19.90 -15.21 6.37
N ILE A 307 -19.06 -16.10 5.88
CA ILE A 307 -17.84 -15.74 5.22
C ILE A 307 -18.21 -15.70 3.75
N SER A 308 -18.45 -14.50 3.19
CA SER A 308 -18.71 -14.26 1.75
C SER A 308 -17.58 -14.79 0.86
N TYR A 309 -17.36 -16.08 0.92
CA TYR A 309 -16.28 -16.79 0.27
C TYR A 309 -16.92 -17.84 -0.65
N ASN A 310 -17.49 -17.37 -1.75
CA ASN A 310 -17.88 -18.26 -2.84
C ASN A 310 -16.66 -19.05 -3.33
N GLY A 311 -16.20 -20.06 -2.57
CA GLY A 311 -15.18 -21.03 -2.95
C GLY A 311 -13.89 -20.50 -3.62
N GLY A 312 -13.76 -19.18 -3.82
CA GLY A 312 -12.70 -18.50 -4.53
C GLY A 312 -11.86 -17.57 -3.66
N THR A 313 -10.57 -17.53 -3.85
CA THR A 313 -9.68 -16.55 -3.24
C THR A 313 -10.08 -15.13 -3.63
N SER A 314 -10.19 -14.22 -2.65
CA SER A 314 -10.46 -12.79 -2.90
C SER A 314 -9.41 -12.22 -3.88
N PRO A 315 -9.76 -11.24 -4.74
CA PRO A 315 -8.79 -10.62 -5.65
C PRO A 315 -7.51 -10.12 -4.96
N ARG A 316 -7.63 -9.68 -3.71
CA ARG A 316 -6.52 -9.18 -2.91
C ARG A 316 -5.56 -10.28 -2.42
N GLU A 317 -6.05 -11.52 -2.33
CA GLU A 317 -5.27 -12.70 -1.90
C GLU A 317 -4.49 -13.36 -3.02
N MET A 318 -4.69 -12.91 -4.25
CA MET A 318 -4.04 -13.46 -5.43
C MET A 318 -2.78 -12.67 -5.78
N THR A 319 -1.80 -13.36 -6.35
CA THR A 319 -0.68 -12.69 -7.02
C THR A 319 -1.14 -12.01 -8.30
N SER A 320 -0.35 -11.09 -8.85
CA SER A 320 -0.66 -10.47 -10.13
C SER A 320 -0.81 -11.50 -11.25
N TRP A 321 -0.01 -12.57 -11.21
CA TRP A 321 -0.09 -13.68 -12.18
C TRP A 321 -1.39 -14.45 -12.07
N ASP A 322 -1.82 -14.78 -10.85
CA ASP A 322 -3.06 -15.50 -10.62
C ASP A 322 -4.29 -14.67 -11.00
N LEU A 323 -4.25 -13.36 -10.68
CA LEU A 323 -5.28 -12.40 -11.10
C LEU A 323 -5.37 -12.33 -12.63
N PHE A 324 -4.24 -12.27 -13.33
CA PHE A 324 -4.21 -12.25 -14.80
C PHE A 324 -4.82 -13.52 -15.39
N LYS A 325 -4.44 -14.69 -14.85
CA LYS A 325 -5.02 -15.98 -15.27
C LYS A 325 -6.54 -16.02 -15.06
N LYS A 326 -7.01 -15.65 -13.87
CA LYS A 326 -8.45 -15.67 -13.55
C LYS A 326 -9.24 -14.68 -14.39
N ILE A 327 -8.75 -13.46 -14.59
CA ILE A 327 -9.41 -12.48 -15.48
C ILE A 327 -9.56 -13.06 -16.89
N ARG A 328 -8.53 -13.76 -17.38
CA ARG A 328 -8.55 -14.36 -18.71
C ARG A 328 -9.53 -15.55 -18.81
N GLU A 329 -9.58 -16.35 -17.76
CA GLU A 329 -10.50 -17.49 -17.64
C GLU A 329 -11.95 -17.03 -17.57
N TYR A 330 -12.28 -16.13 -16.67
CA TYR A 330 -13.63 -15.57 -16.53
C TYR A 330 -14.11 -14.81 -17.77
N LYS A 331 -13.19 -14.16 -18.50
CA LYS A 331 -13.51 -13.50 -19.76
C LYS A 331 -13.89 -14.50 -20.87
N LYS A 332 -13.39 -15.75 -20.79
CA LYS A 332 -13.75 -16.81 -21.74
C LYS A 332 -15.09 -17.46 -21.40
N ILE A 333 -15.37 -17.65 -20.11
CA ILE A 333 -16.55 -18.38 -19.62
C ILE A 333 -17.80 -17.47 -19.57
N GLY A 334 -17.61 -16.15 -19.42
CA GLY A 334 -18.71 -15.17 -19.38
C GLY A 334 -19.61 -15.26 -18.12
N SER A 335 -19.16 -15.94 -17.06
CA SER A 335 -20.00 -16.35 -15.94
C SER A 335 -20.00 -15.39 -14.73
N LEU A 336 -19.23 -14.30 -14.77
CA LEU A 336 -19.14 -13.38 -13.62
C LEU A 336 -19.99 -12.11 -13.82
N PRO A 337 -20.65 -11.62 -12.76
CA PRO A 337 -21.25 -10.30 -12.74
C PRO A 337 -20.20 -9.23 -13.07
N GLU A 338 -20.59 -8.20 -13.82
CA GLU A 338 -19.68 -7.13 -14.25
C GLU A 338 -18.95 -6.46 -13.10
N LEU A 339 -19.63 -6.24 -11.98
CA LEU A 339 -19.06 -5.61 -10.78
C LEU A 339 -17.89 -6.42 -10.20
N GLN A 340 -18.03 -7.74 -10.17
CA GLN A 340 -16.95 -8.62 -9.72
C GLN A 340 -15.78 -8.62 -10.70
N MET A 341 -16.05 -8.72 -12.00
CA MET A 341 -15.00 -8.64 -13.04
C MET A 341 -14.23 -7.32 -12.96
N ASN A 342 -14.91 -6.21 -12.73
CA ASN A 342 -14.28 -4.90 -12.59
C ASN A 342 -13.40 -4.84 -11.34
N SER A 343 -13.83 -5.43 -10.23
CA SER A 343 -13.01 -5.57 -9.01
C SER A 343 -11.70 -6.30 -9.28
N TYR A 344 -11.71 -7.43 -10.01
CA TYR A 344 -10.50 -8.14 -10.42
C TYR A 344 -9.56 -7.29 -11.28
N LYS A 345 -10.11 -6.56 -12.27
CA LYS A 345 -9.31 -5.68 -13.14
C LYS A 345 -8.68 -4.51 -12.39
N VAL A 346 -9.43 -3.90 -11.48
CA VAL A 346 -8.96 -2.79 -10.65
C VAL A 346 -7.85 -3.27 -9.71
N GLU A 347 -8.05 -4.40 -9.01
CA GLU A 347 -7.04 -4.93 -8.08
C GLU A 347 -5.75 -5.35 -8.82
N TYR A 348 -5.87 -5.95 -10.01
CA TYR A 348 -4.72 -6.25 -10.86
C TYR A 348 -3.88 -5.00 -11.17
N ASN A 349 -4.51 -3.93 -11.62
CA ASN A 349 -3.80 -2.70 -11.95
C ASN A 349 -3.25 -1.98 -10.70
N LYS A 350 -3.96 -2.06 -9.58
CA LYS A 350 -3.56 -1.51 -8.30
C LYS A 350 -2.26 -2.12 -7.77
N LYS A 351 -2.06 -3.44 -8.00
CA LYS A 351 -0.81 -4.12 -7.61
C LYS A 351 0.45 -3.51 -8.24
N PHE A 352 0.33 -2.96 -9.43
CA PHE A 352 1.42 -2.26 -10.12
C PHE A 352 1.40 -0.75 -9.84
N SER A 353 0.26 -0.12 -9.95
CA SER A 353 0.12 1.34 -9.87
C SER A 353 0.64 1.92 -8.54
N ILE A 354 0.29 1.31 -7.40
CA ILE A 354 0.69 1.81 -6.09
C ILE A 354 2.21 1.71 -5.87
N PRO A 355 2.87 0.55 -6.03
CA PRO A 355 4.32 0.46 -5.84
C PRO A 355 5.12 1.34 -6.81
N PHE A 356 4.74 1.34 -8.09
CA PHE A 356 5.41 2.16 -9.10
C PHE A 356 5.13 3.66 -8.92
N GLY A 357 4.15 4.05 -8.13
CA GLY A 357 3.95 5.42 -7.68
C GLY A 357 5.20 6.06 -7.09
N SER A 358 6.07 5.30 -6.43
CA SER A 358 7.33 5.79 -5.86
C SER A 358 8.27 6.40 -6.92
N ILE A 359 8.30 5.88 -8.15
CA ILE A 359 9.10 6.46 -9.24
C ILE A 359 8.52 7.82 -9.66
N PHE A 360 7.20 7.93 -9.80
CA PHE A 360 6.53 9.17 -10.19
C PHE A 360 6.68 10.23 -9.10
N PHE A 361 6.62 9.82 -7.85
CA PHE A 361 6.89 10.68 -6.70
C PHE A 361 8.35 11.15 -6.68
N ALA A 362 9.31 10.28 -6.93
CA ALA A 362 10.72 10.63 -7.04
C ALA A 362 10.96 11.62 -8.20
N MET A 363 10.28 11.42 -9.34
CA MET A 363 10.36 12.30 -10.48
C MET A 363 9.79 13.69 -10.20
N LEU A 364 8.72 13.80 -9.43
CA LEU A 364 8.10 15.06 -9.02
C LEU A 364 8.93 15.75 -7.93
N ALA A 365 9.44 15.01 -6.95
CA ALA A 365 10.13 15.55 -5.78
C ALA A 365 11.36 16.41 -6.17
N PHE A 366 12.14 15.97 -7.14
CA PHE A 366 13.36 16.67 -7.54
C PHE A 366 13.07 18.09 -8.08
N PRO A 367 12.28 18.31 -9.14
CA PRO A 367 12.03 19.64 -9.64
C PRO A 367 11.21 20.50 -8.66
N LEU A 368 10.32 19.90 -7.89
CA LEU A 368 9.49 20.61 -6.92
C LEU A 368 10.36 21.19 -5.80
N ALA A 369 11.29 20.41 -5.25
CA ALA A 369 12.23 20.87 -4.24
C ALA A 369 13.11 22.04 -4.75
N LEU A 370 13.53 22.02 -6.01
CA LEU A 370 14.32 23.11 -6.62
C LEU A 370 13.52 24.39 -6.80
N VAL A 371 12.20 24.29 -7.01
CA VAL A 371 11.33 25.47 -7.16
C VAL A 371 11.06 26.13 -5.82
N PHE A 372 10.76 25.36 -4.78
CA PHE A 372 10.29 25.85 -3.48
C PHE A 372 11.38 25.85 -2.39
N GLY A 373 12.48 25.13 -2.57
CA GLY A 373 13.48 24.87 -1.53
C GLY A 373 14.42 26.03 -1.17
N LYS A 374 14.26 27.24 -1.70
CA LYS A 374 15.18 28.35 -1.46
C LYS A 374 15.16 28.89 -0.02
N LYS A 375 14.02 28.86 0.64
CA LYS A 375 13.84 29.23 2.06
C LYS A 375 13.09 28.09 2.74
N ASP A 376 13.62 27.60 3.85
CA ASP A 376 13.01 26.51 4.66
C ASP A 376 12.58 25.28 3.84
N GLY A 377 13.42 24.86 2.89
CA GLY A 377 13.10 23.81 1.92
C GLY A 377 12.73 22.46 2.56
N GLN A 378 13.26 22.17 3.73
CA GLN A 378 12.91 20.96 4.49
C GLN A 378 11.46 21.00 4.99
N THR A 379 11.05 22.11 5.62
CA THR A 379 9.69 22.31 6.15
C THR A 379 8.68 22.38 5.01
N LEU A 380 8.98 23.15 3.96
CA LEU A 380 8.13 23.22 2.78
C LEU A 380 8.03 21.86 2.08
N GLY A 381 9.12 21.08 2.03
CA GLY A 381 9.12 19.73 1.50
C GLY A 381 8.18 18.80 2.26
N LEU A 382 8.14 18.90 3.60
CA LEU A 382 7.19 18.16 4.44
C LEU A 382 5.74 18.55 4.12
N ILE A 383 5.44 19.86 4.12
CA ILE A 383 4.08 20.35 3.91
C ILE A 383 3.55 19.97 2.53
N PHE A 384 4.30 20.29 1.45
CA PHE A 384 3.90 19.91 0.10
C PHE A 384 3.84 18.40 -0.08
N GLY A 385 4.76 17.66 0.53
CA GLY A 385 4.79 16.23 0.49
C GLY A 385 3.52 15.61 1.09
N ILE A 386 3.07 16.08 2.24
CA ILE A 386 1.84 15.60 2.89
C ILE A 386 0.61 15.97 2.04
N ILE A 387 0.50 17.22 1.59
CA ILE A 387 -0.65 17.67 0.78
C ILE A 387 -0.78 16.83 -0.50
N ILE A 388 0.32 16.65 -1.24
CA ILE A 388 0.31 15.86 -2.47
C ILE A 388 0.00 14.38 -2.17
N SER A 389 0.50 13.85 -1.06
CA SER A 389 0.21 12.46 -0.63
C SER A 389 -1.28 12.25 -0.36
N VAL A 390 -1.91 13.17 0.35
CA VAL A 390 -3.35 13.13 0.65
C VAL A 390 -4.18 13.23 -0.64
N LEU A 391 -3.84 14.17 -1.52
CA LEU A 391 -4.53 14.32 -2.81
C LEU A 391 -4.37 13.08 -3.68
N TYR A 392 -3.16 12.53 -3.76
CA TYR A 392 -2.92 11.29 -4.51
C TYR A 392 -3.75 10.13 -3.98
N TRP A 393 -3.80 9.98 -2.65
CA TRP A 393 -4.58 8.93 -2.00
C TRP A 393 -6.07 9.09 -2.25
N ALA A 394 -6.60 10.32 -2.13
CA ALA A 394 -8.00 10.62 -2.42
C ALA A 394 -8.37 10.28 -3.86
N VAL A 395 -7.56 10.71 -4.84
CA VAL A 395 -7.79 10.42 -6.26
C VAL A 395 -7.70 8.91 -6.53
N THR A 396 -6.79 8.20 -5.88
CA THR A 396 -6.65 6.74 -6.02
C THR A 396 -7.88 6.01 -5.49
N ILE A 397 -8.44 6.41 -4.33
CA ILE A 397 -9.66 5.81 -3.79
C ILE A 397 -10.86 6.11 -4.68
N LEU A 398 -11.05 7.37 -5.09
CA LEU A 398 -12.12 7.73 -6.01
C LEU A 398 -12.02 6.93 -7.31
N GLY A 399 -10.81 6.83 -7.86
CA GLY A 399 -10.55 6.01 -9.02
C GLY A 399 -10.95 4.55 -8.81
N GLN A 400 -10.58 3.95 -7.69
CA GLN A 400 -10.95 2.58 -7.35
C GLN A 400 -12.48 2.42 -7.28
N MET A 401 -13.19 3.36 -6.66
CA MET A 401 -14.66 3.33 -6.59
C MET A 401 -15.32 3.43 -7.97
N PHE A 402 -14.88 4.38 -8.80
CA PHE A 402 -15.40 4.52 -10.17
C PHE A 402 -15.04 3.31 -11.04
N GLY A 403 -13.84 2.79 -10.94
CA GLY A 403 -13.42 1.59 -11.68
C GLY A 403 -14.27 0.37 -11.39
N ILE A 404 -14.68 0.18 -10.14
CA ILE A 404 -15.52 -0.95 -9.73
C ILE A 404 -16.98 -0.71 -10.13
N ARG A 405 -17.57 0.45 -9.78
CA ARG A 405 -19.00 0.71 -9.93
C ARG A 405 -19.42 1.07 -11.36
N SER A 406 -18.63 1.90 -12.05
CA SER A 406 -18.97 2.40 -13.39
C SER A 406 -18.35 1.60 -14.53
N GLY A 407 -17.62 0.51 -14.23
CA GLY A 407 -17.00 -0.33 -15.26
C GLY A 407 -15.89 0.34 -16.06
N LEU A 408 -15.39 1.49 -15.61
CA LEU A 408 -14.28 2.17 -16.26
C LEU A 408 -13.03 1.27 -16.30
N ASN A 409 -12.25 1.39 -17.37
CA ASN A 409 -11.05 0.57 -17.52
C ASN A 409 -10.11 0.74 -16.34
N GLY A 410 -9.91 -0.35 -15.57
CA GLY A 410 -9.08 -0.36 -14.36
C GLY A 410 -7.65 0.14 -14.56
N PHE A 411 -7.11 0.02 -15.80
CA PHE A 411 -5.79 0.57 -16.12
C PHE A 411 -5.78 2.09 -16.01
N TRP A 412 -6.63 2.78 -16.78
CA TRP A 412 -6.64 4.23 -16.79
C TRP A 412 -6.97 4.80 -15.41
N VAL A 413 -7.96 4.23 -14.74
CA VAL A 413 -8.42 4.70 -13.44
C VAL A 413 -7.31 4.62 -12.38
N MET A 414 -6.55 3.52 -12.36
CA MET A 414 -5.51 3.31 -11.36
C MET A 414 -4.17 3.99 -11.71
N TRP A 415 -3.88 4.21 -13.00
CA TRP A 415 -2.63 4.83 -13.44
C TRP A 415 -2.70 6.34 -13.63
N THR A 416 -3.90 6.92 -13.79
CA THR A 416 -4.09 8.37 -13.96
C THR A 416 -3.40 9.22 -12.90
N PRO A 417 -3.48 8.92 -11.59
CA PRO A 417 -2.76 9.70 -10.57
C PRO A 417 -1.25 9.72 -10.82
N ASN A 418 -0.68 8.58 -11.18
CA ASN A 418 0.75 8.46 -11.48
C ASN A 418 1.16 9.25 -12.71
N PHE A 419 0.38 9.15 -13.80
CA PHE A 419 0.67 9.88 -15.03
C PHE A 419 0.56 11.40 -14.82
N VAL A 420 -0.43 11.88 -14.09
CA VAL A 420 -0.57 13.30 -13.75
C VAL A 420 0.67 13.80 -13.02
N LEU A 421 1.12 13.08 -11.98
CA LEU A 421 2.32 13.44 -11.24
C LEU A 421 3.58 13.39 -12.12
N GLY A 422 3.70 12.37 -12.97
CA GLY A 422 4.80 12.24 -13.92
C GLY A 422 4.85 13.40 -14.91
N ILE A 423 3.72 13.78 -15.49
CA ILE A 423 3.62 14.90 -16.43
C ILE A 423 4.01 16.21 -15.73
N ILE A 424 3.48 16.48 -14.53
CA ILE A 424 3.85 17.66 -13.74
C ILE A 424 5.35 17.66 -13.45
N GLY A 425 5.91 16.53 -13.02
CA GLY A 425 7.34 16.38 -12.76
C GLY A 425 8.21 16.68 -13.99
N VAL A 426 7.83 16.13 -15.16
CA VAL A 426 8.53 16.37 -16.42
C VAL A 426 8.44 17.84 -16.84
N LEU A 427 7.27 18.46 -16.75
CA LEU A 427 7.07 19.86 -17.11
C LEU A 427 7.90 20.79 -16.22
N LEU A 428 7.88 20.59 -14.91
CA LEU A 428 8.71 21.34 -13.97
C LEU A 428 10.20 21.14 -14.24
N TYR A 429 10.64 19.91 -14.51
CA TYR A 429 12.03 19.62 -14.85
C TYR A 429 12.47 20.31 -16.16
N ARG A 430 11.62 20.29 -17.20
CA ARG A 430 11.89 21.00 -18.46
C ARG A 430 12.03 22.51 -18.25
N ARG A 431 11.17 23.10 -17.41
CA ARG A 431 11.22 24.53 -17.06
C ARG A 431 12.52 24.89 -16.34
N LEU A 432 12.98 24.05 -15.41
CA LEU A 432 14.25 24.23 -14.70
C LEU A 432 15.47 24.13 -15.60
N ARG A 433 15.43 23.29 -16.62
CA ARG A 433 16.53 23.10 -17.54
C ARG A 433 16.71 24.29 -18.52
N ARG A 434 15.65 25.04 -18.77
CA ARG A 434 15.67 26.21 -19.67
C ARG A 434 16.19 27.48 -18.97
N LYS A 435 16.19 27.51 -17.64
CA LYS A 435 16.81 28.53 -16.80
C LYS A 435 18.26 28.11 -16.46
#